data_62f0a464a1e792f406643c02b9750c7d
#
_entry.id   62f0a464a1e792f406643c02b9750c7d
#
_cell.length_a   1.000
_cell.length_b   1.000
_cell.length_c   1.000
_cell.angle_alpha   90.00
_cell.angle_beta   90.00
_cell.angle_gamma   90.00
#
_symmetry.space_group_name_H-M   'P 1'
#
loop_
_entity.id
_entity.type
_entity.pdbx_description
1 polymer ?
#
loop_
_entity_poly.entity_id
_entity_poly.type
_entity_poly.pdbx_seq_one_letter_code
_entity_poly.pdbx_strand_id
1 'polypeptide(L)'
;MDRAKIITICGSLKSMAEVQTIAERIELEGNCVLSITYPTKDKEDYTEEELEILGKLHKQKIIMSDAIYMVNMVLLQSFPKNLF
;
A
#
# COMPACT_ATOMS: atom_id res chain seq x y z
N MET A 1 -0.87 -26.74 -0.92
CA MET A 1 -1.33 -25.40 -1.18
C MET A 1 -0.25 -24.59 -1.81
N ASP A 2 -0.58 -23.91 -2.87
CA ASP A 2 0.43 -23.10 -3.51
C ASP A 2 0.75 -21.89 -2.67
N ARG A 3 1.86 -21.29 -2.95
CA ARG A 3 2.26 -20.10 -2.22
C ARG A 3 1.25 -18.98 -2.46
N ALA A 4 0.88 -18.30 -1.41
CA ALA A 4 -0.04 -17.20 -1.52
C ALA A 4 0.58 -16.06 -2.33
N LYS A 5 -0.25 -15.34 -3.07
CA LYS A 5 0.23 -14.18 -3.76
C LYS A 5 0.39 -13.05 -2.76
N ILE A 6 1.32 -12.17 -3.04
CA ILE A 6 1.58 -11.02 -2.17
C ILE A 6 0.97 -9.81 -2.83
N ILE A 7 0.09 -9.13 -2.12
CA ILE A 7 -0.60 -7.96 -2.64
C ILE A 7 -0.29 -6.75 -1.74
N THR A 8 0.22 -5.69 -2.33
CA THR A 8 0.50 -4.47 -1.57
C THR A 8 -0.65 -3.49 -1.75
N ILE A 9 -1.15 -2.96 -0.66
CA ILE A 9 -2.20 -1.94 -0.70
C ILE A 9 -1.55 -0.58 -0.87
N CYS A 10 -1.99 0.15 -1.88
CA CYS A 10 -1.48 1.49 -2.18
C CYS A 10 -2.63 2.47 -2.24
N GLY A 11 -2.35 3.72 -2.27
CA GLY A 11 -3.35 4.76 -2.46
C GLY A 11 -3.41 5.71 -1.28
N SER A 12 -4.34 6.63 -1.33
CA SER A 12 -4.43 7.59 -0.29
C SER A 12 -5.03 7.00 0.95
N LEU A 13 -4.48 7.38 2.11
CA LEU A 13 -4.94 6.91 3.34
C LEU A 13 -6.03 7.77 3.81
N LYS A 14 -7.26 7.36 3.66
CA LYS A 14 -8.31 8.11 4.21
C LYS A 14 -8.69 7.58 5.54
N SER A 15 -8.68 6.31 5.71
CA SER A 15 -9.14 5.71 6.94
C SER A 15 -8.44 4.40 7.15
N MET A 16 -7.87 4.25 8.33
CA MET A 16 -7.24 3.01 8.71
C MET A 16 -8.28 1.88 8.73
N ALA A 17 -9.49 2.20 9.15
CA ALA A 17 -10.55 1.20 9.22
C ALA A 17 -10.90 0.65 7.83
N GLU A 18 -10.89 1.49 6.82
CA GLU A 18 -11.14 1.05 5.48
C GLU A 18 -10.06 0.10 5.00
N VAL A 19 -8.82 0.45 5.23
CA VAL A 19 -7.70 -0.38 4.83
C VAL A 19 -7.71 -1.70 5.57
N GLN A 20 -8.06 -1.68 6.85
CA GLN A 20 -8.14 -2.91 7.63
C GLN A 20 -9.20 -3.85 7.05
N THR A 21 -10.34 -3.31 6.65
CA THR A 21 -11.41 -4.12 6.07
C THR A 21 -10.98 -4.73 4.75
N ILE A 22 -10.31 -3.95 3.92
CA ILE A 22 -9.83 -4.42 2.64
C ILE A 22 -8.76 -5.49 2.84
N ALA A 23 -7.83 -5.25 3.74
CA ALA A 23 -6.74 -6.19 4.01
C ALA A 23 -7.28 -7.53 4.50
N GLU A 24 -8.25 -7.48 5.39
CA GLU A 24 -8.83 -8.70 5.91
C GLU A 24 -9.51 -9.49 4.80
N ARG A 25 -10.26 -8.81 3.95
CA ARG A 25 -10.94 -9.48 2.85
C ARG A 25 -9.94 -10.16 1.91
N ILE A 26 -8.87 -9.47 1.57
CA ILE A 26 -7.85 -10.00 0.69
C ILE A 26 -7.19 -11.23 1.31
N GLU A 27 -6.92 -11.17 2.60
CA GLU A 27 -6.29 -12.30 3.26
C GLU A 27 -7.23 -13.47 3.42
N LEU A 28 -8.49 -13.22 3.65
CA LEU A 28 -9.46 -14.31 3.74
C LEU A 28 -9.64 -14.99 2.38
N GLU A 29 -9.28 -14.32 1.31
CA GLU A 29 -9.31 -14.93 -0.01
C GLU A 29 -8.04 -15.73 -0.31
N GLY A 30 -7.13 -15.78 0.62
CA GLY A 30 -5.93 -16.59 0.48
C GLY A 30 -4.68 -15.84 0.02
N ASN A 31 -4.69 -14.51 0.09
CA ASN A 31 -3.54 -13.73 -0.34
C ASN A 31 -2.86 -13.04 0.84
N CYS A 32 -1.57 -12.81 0.70
CA CYS A 32 -0.80 -12.16 1.73
C CYS A 32 -0.79 -10.65 1.49
N VAL A 33 -1.05 -9.85 2.49
CA VAL A 33 -1.13 -8.40 2.31
C VAL A 33 0.05 -7.67 2.90
N LEU A 34 0.59 -6.73 2.14
CA LEU A 34 1.54 -5.75 2.65
C LEU A 34 0.84 -4.40 2.60
N SER A 35 0.77 -3.73 3.70
CA SER A 35 0.09 -2.46 3.75
C SER A 35 1.05 -1.30 3.85
N ILE A 36 0.53 -0.10 3.67
CA ILE A 36 1.34 1.10 3.82
C ILE A 36 1.62 1.31 5.29
N THR A 37 2.63 2.05 5.57
CA THR A 37 2.95 2.43 6.93
C THR A 37 2.08 3.62 7.31
N TYR A 38 1.35 3.48 8.40
CA TYR A 38 0.50 4.57 8.84
C TYR A 38 1.32 5.58 9.62
N PRO A 39 1.25 6.85 9.24
CA PRO A 39 2.03 7.86 9.94
C PRO A 39 1.47 8.07 11.35
N THR A 40 2.36 8.38 12.27
CA THR A 40 1.97 8.65 13.64
C THR A 40 2.02 10.14 13.97
N LYS A 41 2.39 10.97 13.00
CA LYS A 41 2.47 12.41 13.20
C LYS A 41 2.23 13.11 11.87
N ASP A 42 2.13 14.41 11.90
CA ASP A 42 1.87 15.18 10.69
C ASP A 42 3.07 15.18 9.76
N LYS A 43 2.83 15.35 8.50
CA LYS A 43 3.90 15.29 7.51
C LYS A 43 5.01 16.26 7.82
N GLU A 44 4.69 17.44 8.30
CA GLU A 44 5.68 18.44 8.59
C GLU A 44 6.57 18.04 9.75
N ASP A 45 6.17 17.09 10.56
CA ASP A 45 6.97 16.66 11.70
C ASP A 45 7.96 15.57 11.34
N TYR A 46 7.99 15.15 10.07
CA TYR A 46 8.98 14.18 9.62
C TYR A 46 10.11 14.94 8.92
N THR A 47 11.32 14.45 9.04
CA THR A 47 12.43 15.02 8.32
C THR A 47 12.35 14.54 6.88
N GLU A 48 13.05 15.22 5.97
CA GLU A 48 13.10 14.81 4.59
C GLU A 48 13.71 13.43 4.47
N GLU A 49 14.70 13.13 5.29
CA GLU A 49 15.34 11.84 5.27
C GLU A 49 14.36 10.75 5.68
N GLU A 50 13.55 11.00 6.70
CA GLU A 50 12.56 10.02 7.15
C GLU A 50 11.53 9.77 6.06
N LEU A 51 11.06 10.81 5.40
CA LEU A 51 10.08 10.64 4.34
C LEU A 51 10.67 9.85 3.17
N GLU A 52 11.95 10.06 2.90
CA GLU A 52 12.62 9.34 1.84
C GLU A 52 12.71 7.86 2.17
N ILE A 53 13.04 7.53 3.40
CA ILE A 53 13.14 6.16 3.84
C ILE A 53 11.77 5.47 3.71
N LEU A 54 10.72 6.13 4.17
CA LEU A 54 9.39 5.54 4.10
C LEU A 54 8.96 5.32 2.66
N GLY A 55 9.29 6.26 1.78
CA GLY A 55 8.98 6.11 0.38
C GLY A 55 9.71 4.97 -0.29
N LYS A 56 11.00 4.80 0.07
CA LYS A 56 11.79 3.72 -0.49
C LYS A 56 11.26 2.38 -0.04
N LEU A 57 10.86 2.28 1.22
CA LEU A 57 10.36 1.01 1.74
C LEU A 57 8.98 0.66 1.15
N HIS A 58 8.18 1.68 0.87
CA HIS A 58 6.90 1.43 0.22
C HIS A 58 7.14 0.89 -1.19
N LYS A 59 8.12 1.45 -1.91
CA LYS A 59 8.47 0.94 -3.23
C LYS A 59 8.98 -0.49 -3.14
N GLN A 60 9.73 -0.80 -2.10
CA GLN A 60 10.23 -2.15 -1.90
C GLN A 60 9.06 -3.14 -1.73
N LYS A 61 8.03 -2.74 -1.01
CA LYS A 61 6.85 -3.58 -0.85
C LYS A 61 6.19 -3.85 -2.19
N ILE A 62 6.11 -2.83 -3.04
CA ILE A 62 5.53 -2.98 -4.35
C ILE A 62 6.35 -3.95 -5.20
N ILE A 63 7.67 -3.80 -5.16
CA ILE A 63 8.55 -4.67 -5.92
C ILE A 63 8.42 -6.12 -5.49
N MET A 64 8.22 -6.36 -4.21
CA MET A 64 8.10 -7.71 -3.71
C MET A 64 6.73 -8.31 -3.98
N SER A 65 5.78 -7.52 -4.44
CA SER A 65 4.41 -7.97 -4.58
C SER A 65 4.12 -8.60 -5.92
N ASP A 66 3.13 -9.45 -5.95
CA ASP A 66 2.64 -10.02 -7.20
C ASP A 66 1.59 -9.10 -7.80
N ALA A 67 0.94 -8.27 -6.99
CA ALA A 67 -0.10 -7.36 -7.47
C ALA A 67 -0.25 -6.19 -6.52
N ILE A 68 -0.93 -5.17 -6.95
CA ILE A 68 -1.17 -3.98 -6.16
C ILE A 68 -2.67 -3.75 -6.08
N TYR A 69 -3.16 -3.42 -4.92
CA TYR A 69 -4.56 -3.03 -4.75
C TYR A 69 -4.57 -1.53 -4.47
N MET A 70 -5.22 -0.75 -5.35
CA MET A 70 -5.26 0.69 -5.17
C MET A 70 -6.54 1.08 -4.44
N VAL A 71 -6.37 1.71 -3.30
CA VAL A 71 -7.49 2.16 -2.51
C VAL A 71 -7.95 3.51 -3.05
N ASN A 72 -9.24 3.77 -3.00
CA ASN A 72 -9.70 5.05 -3.39
C ASN A 72 -9.49 5.35 -4.81
N MET A 73 -9.83 4.50 -5.64
CA MET A 73 -9.56 4.64 -7.00
C MET A 73 -10.44 5.54 -7.76
N VAL A 74 -11.01 6.44 -7.14
CA VAL A 74 -11.85 7.33 -7.80
C VAL A 74 -11.28 7.87 -8.99
N LEU A 75 -10.12 8.07 -8.98
CA LEU A 75 -9.56 8.66 -10.06
C LEU A 75 -9.09 7.87 -11.01
N LEU A 76 -9.28 6.90 -10.99
CA LEU A 76 -8.86 6.16 -11.87
C LEU A 76 -8.49 6.42 -13.08
N GLN A 77 -8.21 7.36 -13.40
CA GLN A 77 -7.77 7.64 -14.55
C GLN A 77 -6.77 6.70 -14.82
N SER A 78 -6.30 6.57 -15.84
CA SER A 78 -5.33 5.68 -16.18
C SER A 78 -4.06 5.98 -15.54
N PHE A 79 -3.52 5.15 -14.82
CA PHE A 79 -2.25 5.36 -14.26
C PHE A 79 -1.19 4.99 -15.25
N PRO A 80 -0.16 5.76 -15.35
CA PRO A 80 0.98 5.42 -16.19
C PRO A 80 1.58 4.14 -15.69
N LYS A 81 2.01 3.31 -16.56
CA LYS A 81 2.58 2.06 -16.17
C LYS A 81 3.84 2.22 -15.40
N ASN A 82 4.52 3.31 -15.55
CA ASN A 82 5.76 3.53 -14.87
C ASN A 82 5.56 4.35 -13.62
N LEU A 83 4.35 4.40 -13.10
CA LEU A 83 4.07 5.16 -11.94
C LEU A 83 4.90 4.68 -10.77
N PHE A 84 5.20 3.47 -10.69
CA PHE A 84 5.99 2.90 -9.63
C PHE A 84 7.42 2.65 -10.06
#